data_98507fc7e3d9c0bbdedcb64b61c3fde3
#
_entry.id   98507fc7e3d9c0bbdedcb64b61c3fde3
#
_cell.length_a   1.000
_cell.length_b   1.000
_cell.length_c   1.000
_cell.angle_alpha   90.00
_cell.angle_beta   90.00
_cell.angle_gamma   90.00
#
_symmetry.space_group_name_H-M   'P 1'
#
loop_
_entity.id
_entity.type
_entity.pdbx_description
1 polymer ?
#
loop_
_entity_poly.entity_id
_entity_poly.type
_entity_poly.pdbx_seq_one_letter_code
_entity_poly.pdbx_strand_id
1 'polypeptide(L)' 'MIRCNQCMETFETEEDLSLIVEQSEFYKGDWHTTDRFRYDPEMELRDTETERYEIFKGCPFCLADEYLMNLTPYEE' A
#
# COMPACT_ATOMS: atom_id res chain seq x y z
N MET A 1 -4.59 -15.42 8.78
CA MET A 1 -4.88 -15.19 7.34
C MET A 1 -5.32 -13.76 7.10
N ILE A 2 -4.92 -13.23 5.97
CA ILE A 2 -5.23 -11.86 5.59
C ILE A 2 -6.02 -11.90 4.29
N ARG A 3 -7.06 -11.08 4.20
CA ARG A 3 -7.85 -10.99 2.98
C ARG A 3 -7.93 -9.53 2.53
N CYS A 4 -7.69 -9.31 1.23
CA CYS A 4 -7.95 -8.02 0.63
C CYS A 4 -9.44 -7.90 0.33
N ASN A 5 -10.09 -6.93 0.97
CA ASN A 5 -11.54 -6.77 0.85
C ASN A 5 -11.95 -6.15 -0.48
N GLN A 6 -11.01 -5.63 -1.24
CA GLN A 6 -11.28 -5.01 -2.53
C GLN A 6 -11.24 -6.02 -3.67
N CYS A 7 -10.20 -6.85 -3.75
CA CYS A 7 -10.05 -7.85 -4.80
C CYS A 7 -10.35 -9.26 -4.34
N MET A 8 -10.63 -9.46 -3.05
CA MET A 8 -11.00 -10.73 -2.44
C MET A 8 -9.91 -11.80 -2.44
N GLU A 9 -8.66 -11.41 -2.71
CA GLU A 9 -7.55 -12.32 -2.61
C GLU A 9 -7.17 -12.56 -1.14
N THR A 10 -6.70 -13.76 -0.84
CA THR A 10 -6.29 -14.14 0.51
C THR A 10 -4.81 -14.44 0.55
N PHE A 11 -4.21 -14.17 1.71
CA PHE A 11 -2.79 -14.36 1.96
C PHE A 11 -2.62 -15.07 3.29
N GLU A 12 -1.66 -15.98 3.39
CA GLU A 12 -1.44 -16.72 4.63
C GLU A 12 -0.82 -15.84 5.70
N THR A 13 0.16 -15.02 5.31
CA THR A 13 0.90 -14.16 6.23
C THR A 13 1.15 -12.81 5.59
N GLU A 14 1.65 -11.88 6.41
CA GLU A 14 2.05 -10.56 5.91
C GLU A 14 3.20 -10.63 4.91
N GLU A 15 3.96 -11.73 4.89
CA GLU A 15 5.05 -11.90 3.94
C GLU A 15 4.56 -12.03 2.50
N ASP A 16 3.32 -12.45 2.33
CA ASP A 16 2.70 -12.56 1.01
C ASP A 16 2.23 -11.22 0.48
N LEU A 17 2.20 -10.19 1.33
CA LEU A 17 1.88 -8.84 0.91
C LEU A 17 3.11 -8.17 0.30
N SER A 18 2.86 -7.22 -0.59
CA SER A 18 3.94 -6.46 -1.22
C SER A 18 4.12 -5.11 -0.55
N LEU A 19 5.33 -4.57 -0.67
CA LEU A 19 5.57 -3.20 -0.30
C LEU A 19 5.06 -2.29 -1.41
N ILE A 20 4.23 -1.34 -1.02
CA ILE A 20 3.57 -0.42 -1.94
C ILE A 20 4.05 0.99 -1.60
N VAL A 21 4.29 1.77 -2.64
CA VAL A 21 4.65 3.18 -2.49
C VAL A 21 3.45 4.04 -2.84
N GLU A 22 3.13 4.97 -1.96
CA GLU A 22 2.13 5.98 -2.22
C GLU A 22 2.83 7.33 -2.42
N GLN A 23 2.65 7.90 -3.58
CA GLN A 23 3.19 9.22 -3.92
C GLN A 23 2.13 10.28 -3.68
N SER A 24 2.52 11.35 -3.00
CA SER A 24 1.64 12.49 -2.76
C SER A 24 2.32 13.77 -3.20
N GLU A 25 1.54 14.71 -3.71
CA GLU A 25 2.02 16.03 -4.11
C GLU A 25 1.25 17.11 -3.38
N PHE A 26 1.97 18.17 -3.03
CA PHE A 26 1.36 19.35 -2.41
C PHE A 26 0.80 20.25 -3.48
N TYR A 27 -0.50 20.52 -3.41
CA TYR A 27 -1.18 21.33 -4.40
C TYR A 27 -2.33 22.09 -3.74
N LYS A 28 -2.38 23.39 -3.98
CA LYS A 28 -3.43 24.28 -3.45
C LYS A 28 -3.62 24.18 -1.94
N GLY A 29 -2.52 24.10 -1.21
CA GLY A 29 -2.55 24.09 0.25
C GLY A 29 -2.83 22.76 0.87
N ASP A 30 -2.86 21.68 0.11
CA ASP A 30 -3.14 20.35 0.64
C ASP A 30 -2.33 19.27 -0.09
N TRP A 31 -2.18 18.12 0.57
CA TRP A 31 -1.50 16.96 0.00
C TRP A 31 -2.51 16.06 -0.69
N HIS A 32 -2.19 15.68 -1.92
CA HIS A 32 -3.03 14.80 -2.72
C HIS A 32 -2.24 13.59 -3.14
N THR A 33 -2.81 12.40 -2.97
CA THR A 33 -2.23 11.17 -3.49
C THR A 33 -2.33 11.19 -5.01
N THR A 34 -1.18 11.06 -5.67
CA THR A 34 -1.13 11.12 -7.13
C THR A 34 -0.87 9.77 -7.78
N ASP A 35 -0.23 8.84 -7.06
CA ASP A 35 0.07 7.55 -7.62
C ASP A 35 0.30 6.51 -6.54
N ARG A 36 0.15 5.24 -6.89
CA ARG A 36 0.54 4.09 -6.08
C ARG A 36 1.18 3.06 -6.97
N PHE A 37 2.29 2.48 -6.52
CA PHE A 37 3.02 1.50 -7.30
C PHE A 37 3.80 0.59 -6.36
N ARG A 38 4.26 -0.55 -6.88
CA ARG A 38 5.05 -1.49 -6.10
C ARG A 38 6.44 -0.93 -5.83
N TYR A 39 6.89 -1.12 -4.61
CA TYR A 39 8.23 -0.71 -4.22
C TYR A 39 9.27 -1.62 -4.85
N ASP A 40 10.33 -1.00 -5.37
CA ASP A 40 11.50 -1.68 -5.89
C ASP A 40 12.71 -1.15 -5.11
N PRO A 41 13.56 -2.04 -4.54
CA PRO A 41 14.75 -1.60 -3.80
C PRO A 41 15.70 -0.71 -4.60
N GLU A 42 15.65 -0.77 -5.92
CA GLU A 42 16.47 0.07 -6.78
C GLU A 42 15.92 1.47 -6.98
N MET A 43 14.68 1.72 -6.53
CA MET A 43 14.07 3.03 -6.62
C MET A 43 14.73 4.02 -5.67
N GLU A 44 14.91 5.23 -6.14
CA GLU A 44 15.26 6.36 -5.29
C GLU A 44 14.01 7.15 -5.00
N LEU A 45 13.59 7.15 -3.75
CA LEU A 45 12.43 7.91 -3.30
C LEU A 45 12.94 9.03 -2.42
N ARG A 46 12.76 10.27 -2.88
CA ARG A 46 13.19 11.43 -2.12
C ARG A 46 12.02 12.35 -1.86
N ASP A 47 11.76 12.60 -0.59
CA ASP A 47 10.78 13.59 -0.19
C ASP A 47 11.34 14.98 -0.48
N THR A 48 10.50 15.84 -1.03
CA THR A 48 10.80 17.24 -1.26
C THR A 48 9.73 18.08 -0.56
N GLU A 49 9.80 19.39 -0.74
CA GLU A 49 8.79 20.28 -0.16
C GLU A 49 7.40 20.08 -0.77
N THR A 50 7.33 19.54 -1.98
CA THR A 50 6.09 19.37 -2.71
C THR A 50 5.76 17.94 -3.07
N GLU A 51 6.66 16.99 -2.80
CA GLU A 51 6.44 15.58 -3.08
C GLU A 51 6.80 14.74 -1.86
N ARG A 52 5.97 13.76 -1.54
CA ARG A 52 6.22 12.80 -0.47
C ARG A 52 5.91 11.39 -0.90
N TYR A 53 6.64 10.45 -0.31
CA TYR A 53 6.47 9.03 -0.57
C TYR A 53 6.28 8.30 0.76
N GLU A 54 5.28 7.44 0.82
CA GLU A 54 5.08 6.52 1.94
C GLU A 54 5.18 5.10 1.44
N ILE A 55 5.81 4.24 2.25
CA ILE A 55 5.91 2.82 1.94
C ILE A 55 5.09 2.06 2.97
N PHE A 56 4.20 1.21 2.50
CA PHE A 56 3.36 0.39 3.37
C PHE A 56 3.20 -1.01 2.78
N LYS A 57 2.79 -1.95 3.62
CA LYS A 57 2.45 -3.29 3.14
C LYS A 57 1.01 -3.31 2.68
N GLY A 58 0.80 -3.78 1.47
CA GLY A 58 -0.52 -3.81 0.89
C GLY A 58 -0.70 -4.96 -0.09
N CYS A 59 -1.91 -5.05 -0.66
CA CYS A 59 -2.26 -6.07 -1.61
C CYS A 59 -1.45 -5.89 -2.90
N PRO A 60 -0.74 -6.96 -3.37
CA PRO A 60 0.07 -6.85 -4.59
C PRO A 60 -0.77 -6.71 -5.86
N PHE A 61 -2.06 -6.99 -5.79
CA PHE A 61 -2.92 -6.96 -6.97
C PHE A 61 -3.64 -5.62 -7.15
N CYS A 62 -4.19 -5.06 -6.05
CA CYS A 62 -4.94 -3.81 -6.14
C CYS A 62 -4.26 -2.62 -5.49
N LEU A 63 -3.09 -2.82 -4.86
CA LEU A 63 -2.27 -1.80 -4.24
C LEU A 63 -2.97 -1.03 -3.11
N ALA A 64 -3.89 -1.71 -2.41
CA ALA A 64 -4.63 -1.11 -1.32
C ALA A 64 -4.21 -1.70 0.03
N ASP A 65 -4.24 -0.87 1.07
CA ASP A 65 -3.97 -1.32 2.43
C ASP A 65 -5.21 -1.19 3.32
N GLU A 66 -6.01 -0.18 3.09
CA GLU A 66 -7.20 0.12 3.89
C GLU A 66 -8.32 -0.92 3.78
N TYR A 67 -8.22 -1.77 2.76
CA TYR A 67 -9.18 -2.84 2.52
C TYR A 67 -8.70 -4.20 3.03
N LEU A 68 -7.52 -4.25 3.65
CA LEU A 68 -6.99 -5.48 4.20
C LEU A 68 -7.65 -5.80 5.54
N MET A 69 -7.99 -7.05 5.73
CA MET A 69 -8.55 -7.55 6.97
C MET A 69 -7.72 -8.71 7.49
N ASN A 70 -7.36 -8.66 8.77
CA ASN A 70 -6.71 -9.79 9.42
C ASN A 70 -7.76 -10.78 9.89
N LEU A 71 -7.65 -12.00 9.43
CA LEU A 71 -8.54 -13.08 9.80
C LEU A 71 -7.77 -14.06 10.68
N THR A 72 -8.37 -14.45 11.80
CA THR A 72 -7.82 -15.51 12.62
C THR A 72 -8.35 -16.86 12.13
N PRO A 73 -7.70 -17.98 12.50
CA PRO A 73 -8.22 -19.29 12.12
C PRO A 73 -9.63 -19.58 12.60
N TYR A 74 -10.09 -18.89 13.63
CA TYR A 74 -11.42 -19.08 14.18
C TYR A 74 -12.49 -18.30 13.40
N GLU A 75 -12.10 -17.34 12.63
CA GLU A 75 -13.00 -16.47 11.88
C GLU A 75 -13.19 -16.91 10.44
N GLU A 76 -12.39 -17.85 10.03
CA GLU A 76 -12.49 -18.43 8.68
C GLU A 76 -13.60 -19.50 8.58
#